data_dbfec0cf37106ac624ce961a19a65b68
#
_entry.id   dbfec0cf37106ac624ce961a19a65b68
#
_cell.length_a   1.000
_cell.length_b   1.000
_cell.length_c   1.000
_cell.angle_alpha   90.00
_cell.angle_beta   90.00
_cell.angle_gamma   90.00
#
_symmetry.space_group_name_H-M   'P 1'
#
loop_
_entity.id
_entity.type
_entity.pdbx_description
1 polymer ?
#
loop_
_entity_poly.entity_id
_entity_poly.type
_entity_poly.pdbx_seq_one_letter_code
_entity_poly.pdbx_strand_id
1 'polypeptide(L)'
;MIHSKKLFLFYILTLIFIISCNQQQTRTEIKTIGVVDMKLTSPAFANNDAIPSEFTCDGADVSPPLIISDAPSNAKSLALVMDDPDAPVGTWDHWIVFNIPPSTKQIAKGTEPYGVAGKNSWGRTGYGGPCPPSGTHRYFFKLYALDTELNLPEGATKKDLERAMKEHIIAKAELMGTYKRTR
;
A
#
# COMPACT_ATOMS: atom_id res chain seq x y z
N MET A 1 50.71 46.42 -48.11
CA MET A 1 49.44 45.70 -48.24
C MET A 1 49.36 44.45 -47.32
N ILE A 2 49.89 44.52 -46.09
CA ILE A 2 49.98 43.34 -45.16
C ILE A 2 49.29 43.60 -43.82
N HIS A 3 48.89 44.83 -43.53
CA HIS A 3 48.31 45.20 -42.23
C HIS A 3 46.78 45.00 -42.09
N SER A 4 46.05 44.78 -43.17
CA SER A 4 44.59 44.68 -43.16
C SER A 4 44.02 43.30 -42.81
N LYS A 5 44.78 42.24 -43.05
CA LYS A 5 44.32 40.87 -42.80
C LYS A 5 44.40 40.39 -41.36
N LYS A 6 45.25 41.03 -40.52
CA LYS A 6 45.40 40.64 -39.11
C LYS A 6 44.31 41.24 -38.22
N LEU A 7 43.75 42.37 -38.60
CA LEU A 7 42.69 43.03 -37.85
C LEU A 7 41.36 42.33 -37.98
N PHE A 8 41.09 41.70 -39.14
CA PHE A 8 39.85 40.99 -39.39
C PHE A 8 39.76 39.67 -38.67
N LEU A 9 40.91 39.02 -38.44
CA LEU A 9 40.98 37.73 -37.73
C LEU A 9 40.73 37.89 -36.20
N PHE A 10 41.07 39.04 -35.65
CA PHE A 10 40.89 39.33 -34.23
C PHE A 10 39.42 39.64 -33.90
N TYR A 11 38.68 40.23 -34.82
CA TYR A 11 37.24 40.50 -34.62
C TYR A 11 36.36 39.23 -34.72
N ILE A 12 36.75 38.24 -35.51
CA ILE A 12 36.04 36.98 -35.63
C ILE A 12 36.25 36.12 -34.36
N LEU A 13 37.44 36.16 -33.75
CA LEU A 13 37.69 35.40 -32.52
C LEU A 13 36.97 35.95 -31.30
N THR A 14 36.74 37.27 -31.24
CA THR A 14 35.99 37.90 -30.13
C THR A 14 34.48 37.69 -30.25
N LEU A 15 33.94 37.49 -31.46
CA LEU A 15 32.50 37.24 -31.64
C LEU A 15 32.11 35.81 -31.26
N ILE A 16 33.03 34.83 -31.38
CA ILE A 16 32.76 33.42 -31.03
C ILE A 16 32.73 33.23 -29.50
N PHE A 17 33.39 34.10 -28.72
CA PHE A 17 33.43 33.99 -27.25
C PHE A 17 32.20 34.56 -26.53
N ILE A 18 31.37 35.36 -27.22
CA ILE A 18 30.18 35.99 -26.64
C ILE A 18 28.94 35.14 -26.81
N ILE A 19 28.95 34.16 -27.74
CA ILE A 19 27.78 33.28 -27.99
C ILE A 19 27.75 32.04 -27.04
N SER A 20 28.86 31.80 -26.30
CA SER A 20 28.97 30.61 -25.45
C SER A 20 28.49 30.78 -24.00
N CYS A 21 27.86 31.87 -23.64
CA CYS A 21 27.51 32.15 -22.24
C CYS A 21 26.04 32.54 -22.05
N ASN A 22 25.12 31.92 -22.77
CA ASN A 22 23.69 32.05 -22.47
C ASN A 22 22.88 30.80 -22.76
N GLN A 23 23.41 29.63 -22.38
CA GLN A 23 22.56 28.49 -22.08
C GLN A 23 22.16 28.56 -20.63
N GLN A 24 21.18 29.40 -20.36
CA GLN A 24 20.45 29.40 -19.13
C GLN A 24 19.66 28.08 -19.11
N GLN A 25 20.28 27.11 -18.46
CA GLN A 25 19.72 25.80 -18.20
C GLN A 25 18.50 26.04 -17.31
N THR A 26 17.33 26.10 -17.92
CA THR A 26 16.05 25.98 -17.21
C THR A 26 16.03 24.60 -16.58
N ARG A 27 16.60 24.53 -15.38
CA ARG A 27 16.44 23.39 -14.50
C ARG A 27 14.96 23.34 -14.11
N THR A 28 14.19 22.60 -14.90
CA THR A 28 12.84 22.24 -14.52
C THR A 28 13.00 21.48 -13.20
N GLU A 29 12.69 22.14 -12.09
CA GLU A 29 12.53 21.46 -10.82
C GLU A 29 11.38 20.46 -11.03
N ILE A 30 11.74 19.20 -11.26
CA ILE A 30 10.82 18.10 -11.13
C ILE A 30 10.45 18.14 -9.65
N LYS A 31 9.30 18.78 -9.36
CA LYS A 31 8.65 18.69 -8.07
C LYS A 31 8.44 17.21 -7.85
N THR A 32 9.31 16.57 -7.07
CA THR A 32 9.14 15.21 -6.61
C THR A 32 7.81 15.26 -5.87
N ILE A 33 6.74 14.84 -6.54
CA ILE A 33 5.47 14.55 -5.89
C ILE A 33 5.86 13.45 -4.93
N GLY A 34 5.95 13.79 -3.65
CA GLY A 34 6.34 12.85 -2.61
C GLY A 34 5.45 11.62 -2.77
N VAL A 35 6.07 10.47 -3.02
CA VAL A 35 5.37 9.20 -2.94
C VAL A 35 4.80 9.16 -1.54
N VAL A 36 3.48 9.35 -1.42
CA VAL A 36 2.80 9.24 -0.14
C VAL A 36 2.86 7.77 0.22
N ASP A 37 3.74 7.44 1.15
CA ASP A 37 3.96 6.06 1.59
C ASP A 37 2.91 5.71 2.64
N MET A 38 1.72 5.30 2.17
CA MET A 38 0.63 4.85 3.04
C MET A 38 1.14 3.76 3.98
N LYS A 39 0.80 3.84 5.27
CA LYS A 39 1.25 2.91 6.30
C LYS A 39 0.08 2.19 6.95
N LEU A 40 0.30 0.92 7.26
CA LEU A 40 -0.57 0.09 8.07
C LEU A 40 0.25 -0.46 9.25
N THR A 41 -0.19 -0.20 10.46
CA THR A 41 0.49 -0.67 11.68
C THR A 41 -0.52 -1.19 12.69
N SER A 42 -0.05 -1.88 13.72
CA SER A 42 -0.86 -2.28 14.86
C SER A 42 -0.16 -1.89 16.17
N PRO A 43 -0.87 -1.37 17.17
CA PRO A 43 -0.31 -1.20 18.50
C PRO A 43 -0.17 -2.55 19.26
N ALA A 44 -0.72 -3.64 18.71
CA ALA A 44 -0.70 -4.96 19.35
C ALA A 44 0.56 -5.78 19.02
N PHE A 45 1.16 -5.56 17.84
CA PHE A 45 2.40 -6.22 17.41
C PHE A 45 3.10 -5.38 16.33
N ALA A 46 4.43 -5.48 16.27
CA ALA A 46 5.20 -4.81 15.21
C ALA A 46 5.26 -5.68 13.95
N ASN A 47 5.65 -5.07 12.83
CA ASN A 47 5.84 -5.80 11.57
C ASN A 47 6.90 -6.90 11.72
N ASN A 48 6.59 -8.10 11.29
CA ASN A 48 7.35 -9.35 11.42
C ASN A 48 7.32 -10.00 12.83
N ASP A 49 6.64 -9.41 13.79
CA ASP A 49 6.53 -9.99 15.15
C ASP A 49 5.40 -11.03 15.24
N ALA A 50 5.37 -11.72 16.36
CA ALA A 50 4.31 -12.67 16.68
C ALA A 50 2.99 -11.94 16.95
N ILE A 51 1.90 -12.43 16.35
CA ILE A 51 0.53 -11.98 16.65
C ILE A 51 0.14 -12.54 18.03
N PRO A 52 -0.27 -11.69 19.01
CA PRO A 52 -0.72 -12.17 20.30
C PRO A 52 -1.90 -13.15 20.20
N SER A 53 -1.92 -14.15 21.05
CA SER A 53 -2.92 -15.22 21.03
C SER A 53 -4.37 -14.73 21.14
N GLU A 54 -4.59 -13.57 21.76
CA GLU A 54 -5.91 -12.90 21.82
C GLU A 54 -6.56 -12.74 20.44
N PHE A 55 -5.76 -12.51 19.39
CA PHE A 55 -6.23 -12.28 18.03
C PHE A 55 -6.27 -13.55 17.17
N THR A 56 -6.19 -14.72 17.78
CA THR A 56 -6.05 -16.02 17.12
C THR A 56 -7.10 -17.02 17.61
N CYS A 57 -7.24 -18.15 16.93
CA CYS A 57 -8.14 -19.22 17.35
C CYS A 57 -7.80 -19.87 18.71
N ASP A 58 -6.63 -19.57 19.26
CA ASP A 58 -6.23 -20.04 20.61
C ASP A 58 -6.60 -19.02 21.71
N GLY A 59 -7.19 -17.86 21.32
CA GLY A 59 -7.63 -16.80 22.23
C GLY A 59 -9.07 -16.35 21.96
N ALA A 60 -9.31 -15.04 22.01
CA ALA A 60 -10.64 -14.47 21.82
C ALA A 60 -11.10 -14.44 20.34
N ASP A 61 -10.21 -14.72 19.39
CA ASP A 61 -10.47 -14.71 17.94
C ASP A 61 -11.08 -13.40 17.44
N VAL A 62 -10.61 -12.29 17.98
CA VAL A 62 -11.04 -10.93 17.59
C VAL A 62 -9.97 -10.25 16.73
N SER A 63 -10.39 -9.32 15.86
CA SER A 63 -9.45 -8.58 15.02
C SER A 63 -8.52 -7.69 15.85
N PRO A 64 -7.21 -7.60 15.49
CA PRO A 64 -6.29 -6.68 16.15
C PRO A 64 -6.67 -5.23 15.80
N PRO A 65 -6.33 -4.27 16.68
CA PRO A 65 -6.44 -2.86 16.33
C PRO A 65 -5.45 -2.52 15.22
N LEU A 66 -5.88 -1.74 14.22
CA LEU A 66 -5.06 -1.30 13.10
C LEU A 66 -5.05 0.22 13.00
N ILE A 67 -3.91 0.79 12.68
CA ILE A 67 -3.71 2.23 12.45
C ILE A 67 -3.34 2.43 10.98
N ILE A 68 -4.03 3.37 10.34
CA ILE A 68 -3.83 3.77 8.94
C ILE A 68 -3.28 5.19 8.90
N SER A 69 -2.12 5.38 8.28
CA SER A 69 -1.53 6.71 8.10
C SER A 69 -1.23 6.97 6.63
N ASP A 70 -1.20 8.25 6.29
CA ASP A 70 -0.74 8.73 5.00
C ASP A 70 -1.50 8.12 3.79
N ALA A 71 -2.80 7.85 3.95
CA ALA A 71 -3.64 7.48 2.83
C ALA A 71 -3.68 8.63 1.81
N PRO A 72 -3.53 8.36 0.49
CA PRO A 72 -3.55 9.40 -0.55
C PRO A 72 -4.83 10.24 -0.48
N SER A 73 -4.70 11.55 -0.60
CA SER A 73 -5.84 12.48 -0.52
C SER A 73 -6.85 12.32 -1.68
N ASN A 74 -6.41 11.73 -2.78
CA ASN A 74 -7.25 11.42 -3.95
C ASN A 74 -7.89 10.01 -3.89
N ALA A 75 -7.67 9.25 -2.81
CA ALA A 75 -8.35 7.98 -2.59
C ALA A 75 -9.87 8.20 -2.46
N LYS A 76 -10.64 7.31 -3.08
CA LYS A 76 -12.10 7.27 -3.00
C LYS A 76 -12.57 6.20 -2.00
N SER A 77 -11.81 5.11 -1.89
CA SER A 77 -12.06 4.03 -0.94
C SER A 77 -10.77 3.33 -0.54
N LEU A 78 -10.85 2.54 0.54
CA LEU A 78 -9.81 1.59 0.92
C LEU A 78 -10.36 0.16 0.86
N ALA A 79 -9.46 -0.81 0.66
CA ALA A 79 -9.76 -2.24 0.77
C ALA A 79 -8.72 -2.91 1.67
N LEU A 80 -9.19 -3.73 2.62
CA LEU A 80 -8.39 -4.50 3.56
C LEU A 80 -8.54 -5.99 3.24
N VAL A 81 -7.42 -6.68 3.12
CA VAL A 81 -7.35 -8.13 2.98
C VAL A 81 -6.35 -8.68 3.98
N MET A 82 -6.76 -9.66 4.77
CA MET A 82 -5.84 -10.46 5.57
C MET A 82 -5.78 -11.87 4.99
N ASP A 83 -4.57 -12.35 4.70
CA ASP A 83 -4.36 -13.70 4.16
C ASP A 83 -3.14 -14.42 4.76
N ASP A 84 -3.17 -15.76 4.67
CA ASP A 84 -2.11 -16.69 5.06
C ASP A 84 -1.63 -17.45 3.80
N PRO A 85 -0.48 -17.11 3.23
CA PRO A 85 0.08 -17.82 2.08
C PRO A 85 0.73 -19.16 2.44
N ASP A 86 0.95 -19.44 3.72
CA ASP A 86 1.63 -20.65 4.20
C ASP A 86 0.65 -21.80 4.51
N ALA A 87 -0.65 -21.57 4.33
CA ALA A 87 -1.68 -22.59 4.55
C ALA A 87 -1.52 -23.78 3.57
N PRO A 88 -1.66 -25.03 4.04
CA PRO A 88 -1.34 -26.22 3.23
C PRO A 88 -2.24 -26.41 1.99
N VAL A 89 -3.39 -25.75 1.96
CA VAL A 89 -4.35 -25.82 0.84
C VAL A 89 -4.22 -24.66 -0.16
N GLY A 90 -3.14 -23.88 -0.06
CA GLY A 90 -2.95 -22.61 -0.77
C GLY A 90 -3.31 -21.41 0.09
N THR A 91 -3.20 -20.21 -0.45
CA THR A 91 -3.50 -18.99 0.32
C THR A 91 -4.89 -19.04 0.95
N TRP A 92 -4.94 -18.85 2.28
CA TRP A 92 -6.17 -18.82 3.05
C TRP A 92 -6.55 -17.39 3.39
N ASP A 93 -7.74 -16.95 3.00
CA ASP A 93 -8.23 -15.60 3.24
C ASP A 93 -8.92 -15.53 4.58
N HIS A 94 -8.44 -14.64 5.46
CA HIS A 94 -8.88 -14.50 6.85
C HIS A 94 -9.90 -13.39 7.05
N TRP A 95 -9.72 -12.25 6.35
CA TRP A 95 -10.56 -11.08 6.51
C TRP A 95 -10.56 -10.24 5.24
N ILE A 96 -11.73 -9.85 4.76
CA ILE A 96 -11.88 -9.05 3.54
C ILE A 96 -12.93 -7.98 3.80
N VAL A 97 -12.55 -6.70 3.63
CA VAL A 97 -13.47 -5.56 3.68
C VAL A 97 -13.05 -4.57 2.61
N PHE A 98 -14.01 -4.05 1.86
CA PHE A 98 -13.76 -3.06 0.81
C PHE A 98 -14.75 -1.90 0.90
N ASN A 99 -14.53 -0.83 0.09
CA ASN A 99 -15.27 0.42 0.19
C ASN A 99 -15.19 1.04 1.61
N ILE A 100 -14.06 0.84 2.29
CA ILE A 100 -13.78 1.51 3.56
C ILE A 100 -13.56 2.99 3.26
N PRO A 101 -14.17 3.94 4.02
CA PRO A 101 -13.95 5.36 3.82
C PRO A 101 -12.47 5.74 3.88
N PRO A 102 -11.93 6.53 2.95
CA PRO A 102 -10.49 6.87 2.91
C PRO A 102 -10.07 7.76 4.09
N SER A 103 -11.01 8.36 4.80
CA SER A 103 -10.78 9.12 6.04
C SER A 103 -10.53 8.24 7.26
N THR A 104 -10.72 6.91 7.15
CA THR A 104 -10.49 5.97 8.26
C THR A 104 -9.03 5.99 8.69
N LYS A 105 -8.77 6.34 9.97
CA LYS A 105 -7.43 6.41 10.56
C LYS A 105 -7.12 5.21 11.45
N GLN A 106 -8.15 4.53 11.93
CA GLN A 106 -8.01 3.37 12.80
C GLN A 106 -9.19 2.42 12.64
N ILE A 107 -8.93 1.14 12.88
CA ILE A 107 -9.91 0.09 13.08
C ILE A 107 -9.71 -0.38 14.52
N ALA A 108 -10.72 -0.28 15.36
CA ALA A 108 -10.60 -0.67 16.75
C ALA A 108 -10.54 -2.20 16.90
N LYS A 109 -9.96 -2.67 18.00
CA LYS A 109 -9.91 -4.11 18.34
C LYS A 109 -11.33 -4.71 18.31
N GLY A 110 -11.47 -5.85 17.65
CA GLY A 110 -12.73 -6.61 17.63
C GLY A 110 -13.87 -5.94 16.88
N THR A 111 -13.56 -4.96 16.02
CA THR A 111 -14.57 -4.26 15.22
C THR A 111 -14.37 -4.51 13.73
N GLU A 112 -15.48 -4.52 13.00
CA GLU A 112 -15.48 -4.46 11.55
C GLU A 112 -15.41 -2.98 11.11
N PRO A 113 -14.52 -2.58 10.20
CA PRO A 113 -14.53 -1.21 9.67
C PRO A 113 -15.81 -0.97 8.86
N TYR A 114 -16.26 0.30 8.80
CA TYR A 114 -17.28 0.68 7.84
C TYR A 114 -16.82 0.30 6.44
N GLY A 115 -17.72 -0.34 5.67
CA GLY A 115 -17.43 -0.83 4.34
C GLY A 115 -18.35 -1.99 3.97
N VAL A 116 -17.95 -2.77 2.98
CA VAL A 116 -18.64 -3.97 2.53
C VAL A 116 -17.79 -5.18 2.88
N ALA A 117 -18.36 -6.13 3.63
CA ALA A 117 -17.66 -7.33 4.04
C ALA A 117 -17.57 -8.35 2.88
N GLY A 118 -16.35 -8.85 2.61
CA GLY A 118 -16.11 -9.95 1.68
C GLY A 118 -16.15 -11.31 2.37
N LYS A 119 -16.19 -12.37 1.57
CA LYS A 119 -16.22 -13.75 2.03
C LYS A 119 -14.80 -14.27 2.24
N ASN A 120 -14.49 -14.72 3.44
CA ASN A 120 -13.24 -15.39 3.78
C ASN A 120 -13.24 -16.87 3.35
N SER A 121 -12.13 -17.58 3.56
CA SER A 121 -11.99 -18.99 3.15
C SER A 121 -12.82 -19.97 3.96
N TRP A 122 -13.41 -19.55 5.10
CA TRP A 122 -14.43 -20.36 5.83
C TRP A 122 -15.84 -20.19 5.23
N GLY A 123 -16.00 -19.40 4.16
CA GLY A 123 -17.28 -19.18 3.50
C GLY A 123 -18.21 -18.19 4.22
N ARG A 124 -17.69 -17.43 5.19
CA ARG A 124 -18.40 -16.40 5.96
C ARG A 124 -17.75 -15.04 5.82
N THR A 125 -18.44 -13.96 6.19
CA THR A 125 -17.88 -12.62 6.32
C THR A 125 -17.23 -12.43 7.70
N GLY A 126 -16.45 -11.33 7.83
CA GLY A 126 -15.79 -10.96 9.07
C GLY A 126 -14.43 -11.63 9.28
N TYR A 127 -13.80 -11.24 10.37
CA TYR A 127 -12.48 -11.70 10.78
C TYR A 127 -12.50 -13.18 11.21
N GLY A 128 -11.44 -13.91 10.84
CA GLY A 128 -11.08 -15.19 11.41
C GLY A 128 -9.57 -15.19 11.70
N GLY A 129 -9.19 -15.46 12.93
CA GLY A 129 -7.82 -15.33 13.39
C GLY A 129 -6.87 -16.40 12.88
N PRO A 130 -5.57 -16.19 13.02
CA PRO A 130 -4.54 -17.19 12.79
C PRO A 130 -4.84 -18.52 13.48
N CYS A 131 -4.81 -19.61 12.72
CA CYS A 131 -5.06 -20.96 13.25
C CYS A 131 -4.25 -22.02 12.49
N PRO A 132 -2.90 -21.91 12.47
CA PRO A 132 -2.07 -22.82 11.68
C PRO A 132 -2.18 -24.24 12.20
N PRO A 133 -2.32 -25.27 11.31
CA PRO A 133 -2.40 -26.65 11.73
C PRO A 133 -1.06 -27.16 12.33
N SER A 134 0.05 -26.60 11.86
CA SER A 134 1.40 -26.90 12.35
C SER A 134 2.38 -25.81 11.94
N GLY A 135 3.53 -25.70 12.62
CA GLY A 135 4.59 -24.75 12.26
C GLY A 135 4.23 -23.30 12.56
N THR A 136 5.00 -22.39 11.98
CA THR A 136 4.79 -20.95 12.06
C THR A 136 4.31 -20.46 10.69
N HIS A 137 3.17 -19.80 10.65
CA HIS A 137 2.63 -19.19 9.43
C HIS A 137 2.76 -17.68 9.50
N ARG A 138 2.76 -17.03 8.32
CA ARG A 138 2.75 -15.59 8.12
C ARG A 138 1.35 -15.13 7.76
N TYR A 139 0.95 -14.02 8.35
CA TYR A 139 -0.36 -13.42 8.15
C TYR A 139 -0.17 -11.99 7.67
N PHE A 140 -0.60 -11.71 6.44
CA PHE A 140 -0.42 -10.43 5.80
C PHE A 140 -1.72 -9.62 5.86
N PHE A 141 -1.68 -8.50 6.55
CA PHE A 141 -2.71 -7.46 6.49
C PHE A 141 -2.33 -6.50 5.37
N LYS A 142 -3.06 -6.53 4.26
CA LYS A 142 -2.83 -5.75 3.05
C LYS A 142 -3.89 -4.68 2.92
N LEU A 143 -3.48 -3.42 2.89
CA LEU A 143 -4.36 -2.28 2.69
C LEU A 143 -4.09 -1.66 1.34
N TYR A 144 -5.14 -1.43 0.58
CA TYR A 144 -5.11 -0.81 -0.74
C TYR A 144 -5.90 0.49 -0.71
N ALA A 145 -5.34 1.58 -1.23
CA ALA A 145 -6.09 2.79 -1.52
C ALA A 145 -6.49 2.78 -3.00
N LEU A 146 -7.76 3.09 -3.26
CA LEU A 146 -8.34 3.01 -4.59
C LEU A 146 -8.85 4.39 -5.04
N ASP A 147 -8.77 4.67 -6.33
CA ASP A 147 -9.31 5.89 -6.94
C ASP A 147 -10.82 5.80 -7.26
N THR A 148 -11.46 4.71 -6.86
CA THR A 148 -12.89 4.44 -7.05
C THR A 148 -13.50 3.74 -5.85
N GLU A 149 -14.82 3.72 -5.76
CA GLU A 149 -15.58 2.71 -5.01
C GLU A 149 -15.88 1.52 -5.92
N LEU A 150 -15.87 0.32 -5.36
CA LEU A 150 -16.09 -0.92 -6.09
C LEU A 150 -17.56 -1.32 -6.11
N ASN A 151 -18.07 -1.65 -7.28
CA ASN A 151 -19.43 -2.18 -7.42
C ASN A 151 -19.43 -3.71 -7.25
N LEU A 152 -19.23 -4.16 -6.02
CA LEU A 152 -19.25 -5.57 -5.63
C LEU A 152 -20.28 -5.79 -4.50
N PRO A 153 -20.98 -6.93 -4.49
CA PRO A 153 -21.92 -7.26 -3.41
C PRO A 153 -21.16 -7.69 -2.14
N GLU A 154 -21.85 -7.64 -1.01
CA GLU A 154 -21.41 -8.31 0.21
C GLU A 154 -21.16 -9.81 -0.06
N GLY A 155 -20.12 -10.35 0.57
CA GLY A 155 -19.69 -11.73 0.32
C GLY A 155 -18.92 -11.95 -0.98
N ALA A 156 -18.51 -10.88 -1.69
CA ALA A 156 -17.56 -11.01 -2.79
C ALA A 156 -16.27 -11.68 -2.32
N THR A 157 -15.70 -12.55 -3.16
CA THR A 157 -14.46 -13.27 -2.84
C THR A 157 -13.24 -12.36 -3.02
N LYS A 158 -12.08 -12.76 -2.43
CA LYS A 158 -10.81 -12.07 -2.71
C LYS A 158 -10.51 -11.97 -4.20
N LYS A 159 -10.78 -13.03 -4.97
CA LYS A 159 -10.59 -13.06 -6.43
C LYS A 159 -11.44 -12.00 -7.15
N ASP A 160 -12.70 -11.82 -6.72
CA ASP A 160 -13.57 -10.79 -7.28
C ASP A 160 -13.07 -9.40 -6.93
N LEU A 161 -12.65 -9.20 -5.66
CA LEU A 161 -12.05 -7.94 -5.19
C LEU A 161 -10.77 -7.61 -5.96
N GLU A 162 -9.82 -8.53 -6.07
CA GLU A 162 -8.55 -8.32 -6.79
C GLU A 162 -8.79 -7.96 -8.26
N ARG A 163 -9.76 -8.60 -8.90
CA ARG A 163 -10.15 -8.28 -10.28
C ARG A 163 -10.73 -6.87 -10.39
N ALA A 164 -11.60 -6.49 -9.46
CA ALA A 164 -12.27 -5.20 -9.49
C ALA A 164 -11.32 -4.02 -9.18
N MET A 165 -10.32 -4.23 -8.30
CA MET A 165 -9.40 -3.16 -7.90
C MET A 165 -8.13 -3.05 -8.78
N LYS A 166 -7.89 -3.98 -9.73
CA LYS A 166 -6.63 -4.13 -10.46
C LYS A 166 -6.09 -2.83 -11.06
N GLU A 167 -6.93 -2.08 -11.76
CA GLU A 167 -6.54 -0.82 -12.44
C GLU A 167 -6.82 0.43 -11.59
N HIS A 168 -7.27 0.24 -10.33
CA HIS A 168 -7.72 1.30 -9.44
C HIS A 168 -6.83 1.50 -8.21
N ILE A 169 -5.77 0.71 -8.06
CA ILE A 169 -4.88 0.79 -6.90
C ILE A 169 -3.92 1.98 -7.08
N ILE A 170 -4.00 2.96 -6.18
CA ILE A 170 -3.13 4.15 -6.18
C ILE A 170 -2.09 4.13 -5.06
N ALA A 171 -2.28 3.32 -4.01
CA ALA A 171 -1.28 3.06 -2.98
C ALA A 171 -1.54 1.71 -2.30
N LYS A 172 -0.49 1.18 -1.66
CA LYS A 172 -0.53 -0.07 -0.88
C LYS A 172 0.22 0.11 0.42
N ALA A 173 -0.25 -0.56 1.47
CA ALA A 173 0.48 -0.74 2.72
C ALA A 173 0.29 -2.18 3.19
N GLU A 174 1.26 -2.69 3.94
CA GLU A 174 1.23 -4.05 4.45
C GLU A 174 1.78 -4.09 5.88
N LEU A 175 1.14 -4.91 6.70
CA LEU A 175 1.63 -5.31 8.02
C LEU A 175 1.64 -6.83 8.04
N MET A 176 2.78 -7.44 8.36
CA MET A 176 2.90 -8.88 8.48
C MET A 176 3.11 -9.26 9.95
N GLY A 177 2.37 -10.25 10.40
CA GLY A 177 2.63 -10.91 11.68
C GLY A 177 2.81 -12.41 11.52
N THR A 178 3.39 -13.06 12.50
CA THR A 178 3.58 -14.51 12.52
C THR A 178 2.75 -15.15 13.64
N TYR A 179 2.33 -16.38 13.47
CA TYR A 179 1.73 -17.14 14.55
C TYR A 179 2.08 -18.62 14.44
N LYS A 180 2.33 -19.20 15.60
CA LYS A 180 2.52 -20.64 15.81
C LYS A 180 1.70 -21.05 17.02
N ARG A 181 0.89 -22.09 16.88
CA ARG A 181 0.15 -22.66 18.02
C ARG A 181 1.11 -23.30 19.02
N THR A 182 0.93 -23.00 20.29
CA THR A 182 1.56 -23.73 21.40
C THR A 182 0.58 -24.84 21.83
N ARG A 183 0.82 -26.02 21.32
CA ARG A 183 0.13 -27.23 21.82
C ARG A 183 1.04 -27.96 22.77
#